data_56b41629f61224f63cc04d6da9889b74
#
_entry.id   56b41629f61224f63cc04d6da9889b74
#
_cell.length_a   1.000
_cell.length_b   1.000
_cell.length_c   1.000
_cell.angle_alpha   90.00
_cell.angle_beta   90.00
_cell.angle_gamma   90.00
#
_symmetry.space_group_name_H-M   'P 1'
#
loop_
_entity.id
_entity.type
_entity.pdbx_description
1 polymer ?
#
loop_
_entity_poly.entity_id
_entity_poly.type
_entity_poly.pdbx_seq_one_letter_code
_entity_poly.pdbx_strand_id
1 'polypeptide(L)'
;MENNTCLEKQPLCEEMLEKMNAYWRAANYLSAGQLYLLDNPLLKKPLSMDQIKKKIVGHWGTVPGQNFVYVHCNRAIKRYDLDMILLSGPGHGGNFLIANTYLDGSYSEVYPNISQDEEGMKKMFKQFSFPCGVPSHCAPETPGSINEGGELGYSIAHAFGAVFDNPDLIATVVVGDGEAETGPLATSWQSNKFLNPVTDGAVLPILHLNGYKISNPTIFSRIPHDEIKSFFEGCGWKPYFVEGDDPMTMHKKMAETMDAVIEEIKAIQKHARDEQDPERPKWPMIILRTPKGWT
;
A
#
# COMPACT_ATOMS: atom_id res chain seq x y z
N MET A 1 10.31 9.04 -25.89
CA MET A 1 8.93 9.34 -26.33
C MET A 1 8.06 8.07 -26.55
N GLU A 2 8.62 6.86 -26.61
CA GLU A 2 7.84 5.62 -26.79
C GLU A 2 7.16 5.09 -25.52
N ASN A 3 7.54 5.56 -24.33
CA ASN A 3 7.02 5.04 -23.05
C ASN A 3 5.62 5.58 -22.66
N ASN A 4 5.13 6.66 -23.28
CA ASN A 4 3.83 7.25 -22.90
C ASN A 4 2.64 6.50 -23.50
N THR A 5 2.78 5.87 -24.66
CA THR A 5 1.67 5.21 -25.35
C THR A 5 1.16 3.95 -24.65
N CYS A 6 1.96 3.34 -23.78
CA CYS A 6 1.56 2.13 -23.05
C CYS A 6 0.81 2.43 -21.74
N LEU A 7 1.07 3.57 -21.11
CA LEU A 7 0.33 4.03 -19.93
C LEU A 7 -1.10 4.46 -20.27
N GLU A 8 -1.32 4.93 -21.50
CA GLU A 8 -2.62 5.43 -21.95
C GLU A 8 -3.59 4.31 -22.40
N LYS A 9 -3.07 3.09 -22.65
CA LYS A 9 -3.89 1.96 -23.06
C LYS A 9 -4.52 1.26 -21.86
N GLN A 10 -5.82 1.09 -21.91
CA GLN A 10 -6.57 0.40 -20.88
C GLN A 10 -6.90 -1.05 -21.27
N PRO A 11 -6.92 -1.95 -20.27
CA PRO A 11 -6.57 -1.72 -18.84
C PRO A 11 -5.07 -1.62 -18.58
N LEU A 12 -4.27 -2.51 -19.13
CA LEU A 12 -2.80 -2.53 -19.13
C LEU A 12 -2.31 -3.19 -20.42
N CYS A 13 -1.31 -2.60 -21.06
CA CYS A 13 -0.60 -3.34 -22.11
C CYS A 13 0.24 -4.46 -21.47
N GLU A 14 0.51 -5.53 -22.22
CA GLU A 14 1.23 -6.70 -21.71
C GLU A 14 2.62 -6.32 -21.18
N GLU A 15 3.33 -5.44 -21.87
CA GLU A 15 4.65 -4.95 -21.44
C GLU A 15 4.60 -4.26 -20.06
N MET A 16 3.59 -3.41 -19.82
CA MET A 16 3.44 -2.73 -18.54
C MET A 16 3.05 -3.71 -17.44
N LEU A 17 2.19 -4.67 -17.76
CA LEU A 17 1.80 -5.74 -16.84
C LEU A 17 3.01 -6.55 -16.37
N GLU A 18 3.88 -6.96 -17.30
CA GLU A 18 5.11 -7.68 -16.99
C GLU A 18 6.07 -6.84 -16.13
N LYS A 19 6.24 -5.56 -16.44
CA LYS A 19 7.08 -4.64 -15.65
C LYS A 19 6.55 -4.44 -14.23
N MET A 20 5.25 -4.27 -14.07
CA MET A 20 4.63 -4.11 -12.75
C MET A 20 4.76 -5.39 -11.92
N ASN A 21 4.54 -6.55 -12.52
CA ASN A 21 4.73 -7.83 -11.85
C ASN A 21 6.21 -8.07 -11.48
N ALA A 22 7.14 -7.73 -12.36
CA ALA A 22 8.57 -7.83 -12.08
C ALA A 22 8.98 -6.92 -10.92
N TYR A 23 8.49 -5.67 -10.89
CA TYR A 23 8.73 -4.74 -9.79
C TYR A 23 8.16 -5.27 -8.46
N TRP A 24 6.91 -5.72 -8.46
CA TRP A 24 6.27 -6.31 -7.28
C TRP A 24 7.05 -7.51 -6.73
N ARG A 25 7.50 -8.41 -7.60
CA ARG A 25 8.34 -9.56 -7.22
C ARG A 25 9.69 -9.13 -6.66
N ALA A 26 10.33 -8.12 -7.24
CA ALA A 26 11.58 -7.57 -6.73
C ALA A 26 11.38 -6.95 -5.33
N ALA A 27 10.32 -6.16 -5.14
CA ALA A 27 9.98 -5.59 -3.84
C ALA A 27 9.72 -6.68 -2.79
N ASN A 28 9.00 -7.75 -3.16
CA ASN A 28 8.78 -8.91 -2.29
C ASN A 28 10.10 -9.60 -1.93
N TYR A 29 10.99 -9.81 -2.91
CA TYR A 29 12.29 -10.41 -2.66
C TYR A 29 13.13 -9.57 -1.68
N LEU A 30 13.23 -8.26 -1.91
CA LEU A 30 13.96 -7.35 -1.03
C LEU A 30 13.34 -7.31 0.37
N SER A 31 12.02 -7.36 0.47
CA SER A 31 11.32 -7.41 1.74
C SER A 31 11.61 -8.71 2.50
N ALA A 32 11.63 -9.86 1.81
CA ALA A 32 11.97 -11.15 2.40
C ALA A 32 13.45 -11.20 2.81
N GLY A 33 14.35 -10.68 1.97
CA GLY A 33 15.78 -10.60 2.28
C GLY A 33 16.06 -9.82 3.55
N GLN A 34 15.37 -8.70 3.78
CA GLN A 34 15.46 -7.92 5.01
C GLN A 34 15.07 -8.74 6.26
N LEU A 35 14.10 -9.65 6.14
CA LEU A 35 13.67 -10.49 7.25
C LEU A 35 14.68 -11.60 7.56
N TYR A 36 15.23 -12.23 6.54
CA TYR A 36 15.89 -13.52 6.68
C TYR A 36 17.40 -13.53 6.45
N LEU A 37 17.94 -12.65 5.59
CA LEU A 37 19.31 -12.77 5.11
C LEU A 37 20.29 -11.83 5.82
N LEU A 38 21.49 -12.33 6.07
CA LEU A 38 22.66 -11.57 6.53
C LEU A 38 23.69 -11.37 5.43
N ASP A 39 23.75 -12.31 4.49
CA ASP A 39 24.74 -12.36 3.40
C ASP A 39 24.13 -13.02 2.16
N ASN A 40 24.89 -13.03 1.04
CA ASN A 40 24.50 -13.66 -0.22
C ASN A 40 23.15 -13.12 -0.77
N PRO A 41 22.97 -11.79 -0.85
CA PRO A 41 21.69 -11.18 -1.16
C PRO A 41 21.17 -11.49 -2.56
N LEU A 42 22.03 -11.92 -3.49
CA LEU A 42 21.66 -12.33 -4.84
C LEU A 42 21.61 -13.86 -5.03
N LEU A 43 21.74 -14.62 -3.94
CA LEU A 43 21.74 -16.09 -3.94
C LEU A 43 22.70 -16.70 -4.98
N LYS A 44 23.87 -16.07 -5.17
CA LYS A 44 24.90 -16.54 -6.12
C LYS A 44 25.54 -17.88 -5.69
N LYS A 45 25.43 -18.22 -4.43
CA LYS A 45 25.88 -19.48 -3.84
C LYS A 45 24.69 -20.19 -3.19
N PRO A 46 24.74 -21.50 -3.03
CA PRO A 46 23.75 -22.20 -2.20
C PRO A 46 23.64 -21.57 -0.82
N LEU A 47 22.42 -21.42 -0.33
CA LEU A 47 22.15 -20.82 0.97
C LEU A 47 22.68 -21.70 2.10
N SER A 48 23.38 -21.09 3.07
CA SER A 48 23.91 -21.74 4.26
C SER A 48 23.38 -21.07 5.54
N MET A 49 23.39 -21.79 6.66
CA MET A 49 22.80 -21.33 7.92
C MET A 49 23.46 -20.08 8.51
N ASP A 50 24.73 -19.84 8.22
CA ASP A 50 25.49 -18.65 8.64
C ASP A 50 25.07 -17.37 7.88
N GLN A 51 24.41 -17.53 6.73
CA GLN A 51 23.85 -16.43 5.93
C GLN A 51 22.44 -16.03 6.36
N ILE A 52 21.82 -16.77 7.29
CA ILE A 52 20.46 -16.54 7.76
C ILE A 52 20.49 -15.90 9.15
N LYS A 53 19.60 -14.95 9.39
CA LYS A 53 19.43 -14.31 10.70
C LYS A 53 19.02 -15.34 11.74
N LYS A 54 19.77 -15.42 12.86
CA LYS A 54 19.44 -16.31 13.98
C LYS A 54 18.15 -15.94 14.69
N LYS A 55 17.82 -14.65 14.73
CA LYS A 55 16.59 -14.12 15.29
C LYS A 55 15.88 -13.34 14.20
N ILE A 56 14.72 -13.85 13.78
CA ILE A 56 13.86 -13.21 12.78
C ILE A 56 12.90 -12.31 13.52
N VAL A 57 12.92 -11.00 13.19
CA VAL A 57 12.04 -9.98 13.75
C VAL A 57 11.48 -9.17 12.60
N GLY A 58 10.16 -9.10 12.52
CA GLY A 58 9.41 -8.43 11.47
C GLY A 58 8.23 -9.28 11.00
N HIS A 59 7.51 -8.79 10.01
CA HIS A 59 6.29 -9.41 9.53
C HIS A 59 6.34 -9.61 8.00
N TRP A 60 5.68 -10.67 7.54
CA TRP A 60 5.55 -10.98 6.11
C TRP A 60 4.09 -10.90 5.63
N GLY A 61 3.14 -11.30 6.45
CA GLY A 61 1.76 -11.58 6.06
C GLY A 61 1.05 -10.48 5.27
N THR A 62 1.31 -9.21 5.55
CA THR A 62 0.73 -8.05 4.86
C THR A 62 1.62 -7.48 3.75
N VAL A 63 2.91 -7.81 3.76
CA VAL A 63 3.93 -7.17 2.93
C VAL A 63 3.68 -7.30 1.43
N PRO A 64 3.35 -8.49 0.89
CA PRO A 64 3.07 -8.61 -0.55
C PRO A 64 1.89 -7.78 -1.03
N GLY A 65 0.84 -7.67 -0.22
CA GLY A 65 -0.31 -6.82 -0.52
C GLY A 65 0.06 -5.33 -0.48
N GLN A 66 0.89 -4.90 0.46
CA GLN A 66 1.37 -3.51 0.52
C GLN A 66 2.28 -3.17 -0.67
N ASN A 67 3.20 -4.06 -1.04
CA ASN A 67 4.01 -3.91 -2.26
C ASN A 67 3.14 -3.83 -3.52
N PHE A 68 2.06 -4.61 -3.55
CA PHE A 68 1.11 -4.61 -4.66
C PHE A 68 0.37 -3.28 -4.76
N VAL A 69 -0.13 -2.75 -3.64
CA VAL A 69 -0.77 -1.43 -3.61
C VAL A 69 0.22 -0.33 -4.02
N TYR A 70 1.46 -0.38 -3.51
CA TYR A 70 2.49 0.61 -3.83
C TYR A 70 2.74 0.72 -5.34
N VAL A 71 2.91 -0.39 -6.05
CA VAL A 71 3.16 -0.37 -7.50
C VAL A 71 1.96 0.17 -8.28
N HIS A 72 0.74 -0.09 -7.82
CA HIS A 72 -0.47 0.44 -8.44
C HIS A 72 -0.69 1.93 -8.15
N CYS A 73 -0.34 2.42 -6.96
CA CYS A 73 -0.32 3.86 -6.65
C CYS A 73 0.67 4.60 -7.56
N ASN A 74 1.89 4.07 -7.72
CA ASN A 74 2.89 4.65 -8.63
C ASN A 74 2.40 4.70 -10.09
N ARG A 75 1.69 3.65 -10.55
CA ARG A 75 1.05 3.64 -11.85
C ARG A 75 -0.01 4.75 -11.97
N ALA A 76 -0.87 4.86 -10.97
CA ALA A 76 -1.94 5.87 -10.97
C ALA A 76 -1.37 7.30 -10.95
N ILE A 77 -0.39 7.58 -10.09
CA ILE A 77 0.31 8.87 -10.04
C ILE A 77 0.83 9.25 -11.41
N LYS A 78 1.58 8.35 -12.06
CA LYS A 78 2.18 8.63 -13.38
C LYS A 78 1.15 8.77 -14.50
N ARG A 79 0.03 8.02 -14.41
CA ARG A 79 -1.01 8.05 -15.44
C ARG A 79 -1.86 9.30 -15.40
N TYR A 80 -2.20 9.74 -14.19
CA TYR A 80 -3.18 10.80 -13.96
C TYR A 80 -2.57 12.11 -13.45
N ASP A 81 -1.24 12.16 -13.28
CA ASP A 81 -0.48 13.27 -12.71
C ASP A 81 -1.08 13.71 -11.35
N LEU A 82 -1.06 12.78 -10.38
CA LEU A 82 -1.75 12.97 -9.10
C LEU A 82 -0.80 13.46 -8.01
N ASP A 83 -1.29 14.36 -7.19
CA ASP A 83 -0.78 14.60 -5.85
C ASP A 83 -1.33 13.51 -4.93
N MET A 84 -0.50 12.51 -4.63
CA MET A 84 -0.92 11.35 -3.84
C MET A 84 0.10 10.99 -2.78
N ILE A 85 -0.39 10.67 -1.59
CA ILE A 85 0.40 10.05 -0.52
C ILE A 85 -0.14 8.66 -0.19
N LEU A 86 0.74 7.78 0.28
CA LEU A 86 0.39 6.43 0.72
C LEU A 86 0.60 6.30 2.23
N LEU A 87 -0.46 5.94 2.95
CA LEU A 87 -0.41 5.60 4.37
C LEU A 87 -0.48 4.09 4.56
N SER A 88 0.40 3.56 5.38
CA SER A 88 0.42 2.14 5.75
C SER A 88 -0.17 1.95 7.13
N GLY A 89 -1.41 1.50 7.22
CA GLY A 89 -2.04 1.10 8.48
C GLY A 89 -1.33 -0.10 9.11
N PRO A 90 -1.09 -1.21 8.38
CA PRO A 90 -0.28 -2.30 8.89
C PRO A 90 1.22 -1.97 8.84
N GLY A 91 1.62 -0.87 9.51
CA GLY A 91 2.98 -0.35 9.57
C GLY A 91 4.02 -1.33 10.13
N HIS A 92 3.58 -2.40 10.80
CA HIS A 92 4.43 -3.52 11.20
C HIS A 92 5.09 -4.27 10.03
N GLY A 93 4.62 -4.04 8.80
CA GLY A 93 5.26 -4.53 7.57
C GLY A 93 6.31 -3.57 7.01
N GLY A 94 7.03 -2.79 7.83
CA GLY A 94 7.92 -1.70 7.39
C GLY A 94 9.00 -2.07 6.37
N ASN A 95 9.35 -3.35 6.25
CA ASN A 95 10.26 -3.84 5.22
C ASN A 95 9.75 -3.61 3.79
N PHE A 96 8.43 -3.49 3.57
CA PHE A 96 7.90 -3.14 2.25
C PHE A 96 8.34 -1.72 1.84
N LEU A 97 8.27 -0.76 2.75
CA LEU A 97 8.60 0.63 2.46
C LEU A 97 10.08 0.80 2.13
N ILE A 98 10.96 0.19 2.93
CA ILE A 98 12.41 0.16 2.68
C ILE A 98 12.72 -0.49 1.32
N ALA A 99 12.05 -1.60 0.99
CA ALA A 99 12.24 -2.28 -0.29
C ALA A 99 11.90 -1.38 -1.48
N ASN A 100 10.77 -0.67 -1.41
CA ASN A 100 10.32 0.21 -2.47
C ASN A 100 11.21 1.45 -2.63
N THR A 101 11.56 2.12 -1.53
CA THR A 101 12.47 3.28 -1.57
C THR A 101 13.90 2.91 -1.98
N TYR A 102 14.33 1.68 -1.73
CA TYR A 102 15.59 1.17 -2.27
C TYR A 102 15.50 0.91 -3.77
N LEU A 103 14.39 0.36 -4.27
CA LEU A 103 14.18 0.10 -5.71
C LEU A 103 14.10 1.39 -6.52
N ASP A 104 13.45 2.43 -6.01
CA ASP A 104 13.34 3.71 -6.72
C ASP A 104 14.61 4.58 -6.60
N GLY A 105 15.54 4.21 -5.73
CA GLY A 105 16.84 4.88 -5.55
C GLY A 105 16.88 5.91 -4.42
N SER A 106 15.73 6.39 -3.93
CA SER A 106 15.67 7.44 -2.90
C SER A 106 16.35 7.03 -1.59
N TYR A 107 16.31 5.74 -1.25
CA TYR A 107 17.02 5.23 -0.07
C TYR A 107 18.54 5.43 -0.18
N SER A 108 19.12 5.12 -1.35
CA SER A 108 20.55 5.24 -1.60
C SER A 108 21.01 6.68 -1.79
N GLU A 109 20.13 7.59 -2.23
CA GLU A 109 20.42 9.03 -2.27
C GLU A 109 20.64 9.61 -0.87
N VAL A 110 19.80 9.22 0.09
CA VAL A 110 19.90 9.67 1.49
C VAL A 110 20.99 8.93 2.25
N TYR A 111 21.15 7.63 1.99
CA TYR A 111 22.12 6.74 2.63
C TYR A 111 23.09 6.15 1.60
N PRO A 112 24.11 6.90 1.11
CA PRO A 112 25.00 6.44 0.04
C PRO A 112 25.81 5.17 0.35
N ASN A 113 25.96 4.84 1.64
CA ASN A 113 26.57 3.59 2.08
C ASN A 113 25.70 2.35 1.86
N ILE A 114 24.41 2.55 1.53
CA ILE A 114 23.46 1.51 1.12
C ILE A 114 23.22 1.68 -0.39
N SER A 115 24.25 1.41 -1.18
CA SER A 115 24.24 1.54 -2.63
C SER A 115 23.32 0.53 -3.32
N GLN A 116 22.84 0.85 -4.53
CA GLN A 116 22.03 -0.06 -5.35
C GLN A 116 22.91 -1.12 -6.05
N ASP A 117 23.63 -1.91 -5.24
CA ASP A 117 24.47 -3.02 -5.65
C ASP A 117 24.42 -4.15 -4.62
N GLU A 118 25.19 -5.21 -4.85
CA GLU A 118 25.20 -6.39 -3.97
C GLU A 118 25.65 -6.05 -2.54
N GLU A 119 26.65 -5.18 -2.37
CA GLU A 119 27.15 -4.80 -1.05
C GLU A 119 26.17 -3.89 -0.31
N GLY A 120 25.53 -2.95 -0.99
CA GLY A 120 24.48 -2.11 -0.42
C GLY A 120 23.25 -2.93 -0.05
N MET A 121 22.83 -3.87 -0.90
CA MET A 121 21.73 -4.79 -0.62
C MET A 121 22.02 -5.67 0.62
N LYS A 122 23.24 -6.18 0.73
CA LYS A 122 23.68 -6.93 1.91
C LYS A 122 23.59 -6.09 3.19
N LYS A 123 24.05 -4.85 3.14
CA LYS A 123 23.97 -3.92 4.28
C LYS A 123 22.51 -3.61 4.63
N MET A 124 21.64 -3.35 3.64
CA MET A 124 20.23 -3.13 3.82
C MET A 124 19.54 -4.32 4.51
N PHE A 125 19.81 -5.53 4.05
CA PHE A 125 19.26 -6.74 4.69
C PHE A 125 19.74 -6.89 6.13
N LYS A 126 21.03 -6.68 6.37
CA LYS A 126 21.64 -6.85 7.69
C LYS A 126 21.09 -5.86 8.72
N GLN A 127 20.89 -4.59 8.33
CA GLN A 127 20.48 -3.53 9.27
C GLN A 127 19.01 -3.63 9.70
N PHE A 128 18.16 -4.30 8.91
CA PHE A 128 16.74 -4.40 9.21
C PHE A 128 16.50 -5.18 10.51
N SER A 129 15.80 -4.53 11.45
CA SER A 129 15.46 -5.09 12.77
C SER A 129 16.68 -5.60 13.56
N PHE A 130 17.79 -4.90 13.40
CA PHE A 130 19.07 -5.21 14.07
C PHE A 130 19.51 -4.04 14.97
N PRO A 131 20.20 -4.27 16.09
CA PRO A 131 20.71 -3.20 16.94
C PRO A 131 21.53 -2.17 16.16
N CYS A 132 21.22 -0.88 16.35
CA CYS A 132 21.79 0.24 15.62
C CYS A 132 21.47 0.25 14.11
N GLY A 133 20.51 -0.53 13.67
CA GLY A 133 19.97 -0.53 12.32
C GLY A 133 18.62 0.20 12.24
N VAL A 134 17.77 -0.24 11.32
CA VAL A 134 16.42 0.31 11.14
C VAL A 134 15.37 -0.54 11.84
N PRO A 135 14.27 0.05 12.33
CA PRO A 135 13.20 -0.69 12.99
C PRO A 135 12.43 -1.60 12.02
N SER A 136 11.70 -2.57 12.56
CA SER A 136 10.85 -3.48 11.77
C SER A 136 9.57 -2.85 11.26
N HIS A 137 9.19 -1.70 11.78
CA HIS A 137 7.98 -0.94 11.45
C HIS A 137 8.31 0.21 10.51
N CYS A 138 7.30 0.75 9.84
CA CYS A 138 7.46 2.01 9.12
C CYS A 138 7.99 3.08 10.07
N ALA A 139 9.01 3.80 9.66
CA ALA A 139 9.70 4.77 10.52
C ALA A 139 10.26 5.92 9.70
N PRO A 140 10.41 7.12 10.32
CA PRO A 140 10.90 8.33 9.64
C PRO A 140 12.29 8.21 9.06
N GLU A 141 13.09 7.26 9.51
CA GLU A 141 14.41 6.96 8.96
C GLU A 141 14.36 6.45 7.52
N THR A 142 13.22 5.92 7.08
CA THR A 142 13.02 5.58 5.66
C THR A 142 12.75 6.84 4.87
N PRO A 143 13.56 7.14 3.82
CA PRO A 143 13.40 8.37 3.02
C PRO A 143 11.98 8.56 2.50
N GLY A 144 11.46 9.78 2.63
CA GLY A 144 10.09 10.13 2.24
C GLY A 144 9.02 9.72 3.25
N SER A 145 9.36 8.98 4.29
CA SER A 145 8.44 8.65 5.38
C SER A 145 8.28 9.84 6.32
N ILE A 146 7.04 10.18 6.66
CA ILE A 146 6.72 11.35 7.48
C ILE A 146 6.55 10.96 8.94
N ASN A 147 5.99 9.79 9.21
CA ASN A 147 5.54 9.37 10.53
C ASN A 147 5.88 7.90 10.80
N GLU A 148 5.92 7.56 12.07
CA GLU A 148 6.08 6.19 12.53
C GLU A 148 4.78 5.41 12.33
N GLY A 149 4.89 4.15 11.87
CA GLY A 149 3.77 3.23 11.71
C GLY A 149 3.75 2.15 12.78
N GLY A 150 2.64 1.38 12.85
CA GLY A 150 2.52 0.22 13.74
C GLY A 150 1.56 0.40 14.90
N GLU A 151 1.14 1.60 15.21
CA GLU A 151 -0.03 1.84 16.05
C GLU A 151 -1.29 1.60 15.22
N LEU A 152 -1.88 0.43 15.39
CA LEU A 152 -3.07 0.03 14.63
C LEU A 152 -4.30 0.83 15.06
N GLY A 153 -5.07 1.29 14.09
CA GLY A 153 -6.36 1.93 14.30
C GLY A 153 -6.46 3.41 13.96
N TYR A 154 -5.35 4.06 13.60
CA TYR A 154 -5.33 5.50 13.35
C TYR A 154 -5.11 5.89 11.89
N SER A 155 -4.82 4.94 11.02
CA SER A 155 -4.41 5.21 9.64
C SER A 155 -5.45 6.00 8.84
N ILE A 156 -6.73 5.66 8.94
CA ILE A 156 -7.81 6.40 8.28
C ILE A 156 -7.95 7.82 8.83
N ALA A 157 -7.87 7.99 10.16
CA ALA A 157 -7.94 9.32 10.78
C ALA A 157 -6.78 10.21 10.31
N HIS A 158 -5.56 9.67 10.20
CA HIS A 158 -4.41 10.39 9.64
C HIS A 158 -4.64 10.77 8.17
N ALA A 159 -5.21 9.86 7.36
CA ALA A 159 -5.52 10.14 5.96
C ALA A 159 -6.52 11.30 5.83
N PHE A 160 -7.57 11.34 6.65
CA PHE A 160 -8.52 12.44 6.68
C PHE A 160 -7.87 13.75 7.13
N GLY A 161 -7.02 13.70 8.16
CA GLY A 161 -6.28 14.88 8.60
C GLY A 161 -5.37 15.47 7.54
N ALA A 162 -4.78 14.64 6.69
CA ALA A 162 -3.90 15.08 5.60
C ALA A 162 -4.63 15.79 4.46
N VAL A 163 -5.90 15.46 4.21
CA VAL A 163 -6.66 15.98 3.06
C VAL A 163 -7.54 17.18 3.39
N PHE A 164 -7.75 17.52 4.68
CA PHE A 164 -8.47 18.74 5.05
C PHE A 164 -7.73 19.97 4.51
N ASP A 165 -8.47 20.90 3.88
CA ASP A 165 -7.94 22.11 3.25
C ASP A 165 -6.84 21.86 2.21
N ASN A 166 -6.76 20.64 1.66
CA ASN A 166 -5.77 20.25 0.66
C ASN A 166 -6.47 19.61 -0.55
N PRO A 167 -7.12 20.41 -1.39
CA PRO A 167 -8.12 19.96 -2.37
C PRO A 167 -7.58 19.02 -3.44
N ASP A 168 -6.30 19.08 -3.76
CA ASP A 168 -5.71 18.29 -4.85
C ASP A 168 -5.10 16.96 -4.36
N LEU A 169 -4.95 16.84 -3.04
CA LEU A 169 -4.34 15.63 -2.43
C LEU A 169 -5.31 14.45 -2.41
N ILE A 170 -4.82 13.29 -2.85
CA ILE A 170 -5.45 11.99 -2.61
C ILE A 170 -4.60 11.23 -1.59
N ALA A 171 -5.15 10.98 -0.41
CA ALA A 171 -4.53 10.14 0.60
C ALA A 171 -5.01 8.69 0.44
N THR A 172 -4.19 7.84 -0.18
CA THR A 172 -4.44 6.40 -0.24
C THR A 172 -3.99 5.76 1.06
N VAL A 173 -4.86 5.00 1.69
CA VAL A 173 -4.56 4.36 2.97
C VAL A 173 -4.82 2.85 2.91
N VAL A 174 -3.78 2.06 3.13
CA VAL A 174 -3.92 0.62 3.32
C VAL A 174 -4.37 0.37 4.76
N VAL A 175 -5.48 -0.33 4.90
CA VAL A 175 -6.02 -0.76 6.20
C VAL A 175 -5.93 -2.27 6.27
N GLY A 176 -5.24 -2.80 7.28
CA GLY A 176 -5.27 -4.24 7.54
C GLY A 176 -6.62 -4.67 8.12
N ASP A 177 -7.08 -5.86 7.76
CA ASP A 177 -8.35 -6.40 8.28
C ASP A 177 -8.36 -6.62 9.79
N GLY A 178 -7.20 -6.96 10.38
CA GLY A 178 -7.03 -6.98 11.83
C GLY A 178 -7.02 -5.59 12.47
N GLU A 179 -6.47 -4.60 11.78
CA GLU A 179 -6.54 -3.19 12.19
C GLU A 179 -7.98 -2.66 12.15
N ALA A 180 -8.75 -3.07 11.15
CA ALA A 180 -10.14 -2.67 10.96
C ALA A 180 -11.06 -3.02 12.14
N GLU A 181 -10.66 -3.98 12.98
CA GLU A 181 -11.37 -4.39 14.19
C GLU A 181 -11.05 -3.54 15.44
N THR A 182 -10.05 -2.66 15.37
CA THR A 182 -9.71 -1.78 16.49
C THR A 182 -10.80 -0.71 16.68
N GLY A 183 -11.05 -0.31 17.91
CA GLY A 183 -12.09 0.69 18.23
C GLY A 183 -11.91 2.00 17.46
N PRO A 184 -10.71 2.61 17.46
CA PRO A 184 -10.47 3.85 16.72
C PRO A 184 -10.73 3.73 15.21
N LEU A 185 -10.30 2.63 14.58
CA LEU A 185 -10.50 2.47 13.14
C LEU A 185 -11.95 2.15 12.79
N ALA A 186 -12.61 1.32 13.59
CA ALA A 186 -14.03 0.99 13.37
C ALA A 186 -14.92 2.24 13.37
N THR A 187 -14.59 3.25 14.18
CA THR A 187 -15.30 4.54 14.19
C THR A 187 -14.85 5.45 13.05
N SER A 188 -13.60 5.37 12.62
CA SER A 188 -13.02 6.23 11.59
C SER A 188 -13.59 5.99 10.18
N TRP A 189 -14.23 4.84 9.92
CA TRP A 189 -14.92 4.60 8.65
C TRP A 189 -15.98 5.65 8.31
N GLN A 190 -16.51 6.35 9.31
CA GLN A 190 -17.51 7.39 9.13
C GLN A 190 -16.91 8.80 8.94
N SER A 191 -15.58 8.95 8.98
CA SER A 191 -14.94 10.26 8.87
C SER A 191 -15.10 10.93 7.50
N ASN A 192 -15.50 10.18 6.47
CA ASN A 192 -15.90 10.74 5.18
C ASN A 192 -17.05 11.77 5.28
N LYS A 193 -17.80 11.77 6.38
CA LYS A 193 -18.88 12.72 6.65
C LYS A 193 -18.39 14.11 7.05
N PHE A 194 -17.10 14.25 7.33
CA PHE A 194 -16.47 15.54 7.65
C PHE A 194 -15.80 16.18 6.43
N LEU A 195 -15.61 15.44 5.32
CA LEU A 195 -15.02 16.00 4.12
C LEU A 195 -16.02 16.93 3.39
N ASN A 196 -15.50 18.08 3.01
CA ASN A 196 -16.17 18.97 2.07
C ASN A 196 -15.55 18.77 0.67
N PRO A 197 -16.26 18.20 -0.30
CA PRO A 197 -15.68 17.90 -1.61
C PRO A 197 -15.30 19.16 -2.42
N VAL A 198 -15.72 20.34 -1.99
CA VAL A 198 -15.36 21.63 -2.62
C VAL A 198 -13.94 22.04 -2.22
N THR A 199 -13.60 21.93 -0.92
CA THR A 199 -12.37 22.50 -0.34
C THR A 199 -11.33 21.47 0.04
N ASP A 200 -11.74 20.21 0.26
CA ASP A 200 -10.86 19.17 0.75
C ASP A 200 -10.41 18.23 -0.37
N GLY A 201 -9.35 17.48 -0.08
CA GLY A 201 -8.90 16.41 -0.95
C GLY A 201 -9.78 15.15 -0.83
N ALA A 202 -9.23 14.00 -1.17
CA ALA A 202 -9.94 12.73 -1.10
C ALA A 202 -9.13 11.68 -0.33
N VAL A 203 -9.85 10.82 0.42
CA VAL A 203 -9.26 9.62 1.03
C VAL A 203 -9.69 8.41 0.22
N LEU A 204 -8.72 7.57 -0.19
CA LEU A 204 -8.95 6.30 -0.85
C LEU A 204 -8.55 5.16 0.09
N PRO A 205 -9.47 4.57 0.87
CA PRO A 205 -9.17 3.41 1.66
C PRO A 205 -9.03 2.16 0.80
N ILE A 206 -8.00 1.37 1.09
CA ILE A 206 -7.81 0.03 0.54
C ILE A 206 -7.79 -0.95 1.72
N LEU A 207 -8.90 -1.62 1.97
CA LEU A 207 -8.95 -2.69 2.96
C LEU A 207 -8.22 -3.92 2.43
N HIS A 208 -7.06 -4.22 2.99
CA HIS A 208 -6.33 -5.44 2.68
C HIS A 208 -6.85 -6.59 3.54
N LEU A 209 -7.80 -7.32 2.95
CA LEU A 209 -8.48 -8.45 3.57
C LEU A 209 -7.72 -9.75 3.27
N ASN A 210 -6.70 -10.05 4.06
CA ASN A 210 -5.95 -11.30 3.98
C ASN A 210 -6.50 -12.41 4.90
N GLY A 211 -7.50 -12.10 5.70
CA GLY A 211 -8.27 -13.05 6.50
C GLY A 211 -7.74 -13.32 7.90
N TYR A 212 -6.56 -12.84 8.24
CA TYR A 212 -5.93 -13.20 9.52
C TYR A 212 -5.26 -12.01 10.21
N LYS A 213 -5.34 -11.99 11.54
CA LYS A 213 -4.42 -11.25 12.43
C LYS A 213 -3.05 -11.95 12.40
N ILE A 214 -2.45 -12.27 13.54
CA ILE A 214 -1.22 -13.08 13.55
C ILE A 214 -1.54 -14.52 13.18
N SER A 215 -2.46 -15.17 13.90
CA SER A 215 -2.87 -16.56 13.70
C SER A 215 -4.39 -16.77 13.70
N ASN A 216 -5.15 -15.81 14.19
CA ASN A 216 -6.59 -15.89 14.29
C ASN A 216 -7.28 -15.21 13.09
N PRO A 217 -8.38 -15.79 12.57
CA PRO A 217 -9.19 -15.17 11.55
C PRO A 217 -9.75 -13.82 12.03
N THR A 218 -9.90 -12.90 11.08
CA THR A 218 -10.52 -11.59 11.31
C THR A 218 -12.05 -11.66 11.22
N ILE A 219 -12.75 -10.63 11.69
CA ILE A 219 -14.22 -10.56 11.59
C ILE A 219 -14.62 -10.52 10.11
N PHE A 220 -13.99 -9.65 9.31
CA PHE A 220 -14.32 -9.54 7.88
C PHE A 220 -14.05 -10.83 7.07
N SER A 221 -13.16 -11.71 7.54
CA SER A 221 -12.99 -13.03 6.91
C SER A 221 -14.10 -14.02 7.20
N ARG A 222 -14.95 -13.72 8.18
CA ARG A 222 -16.03 -14.59 8.66
C ARG A 222 -17.41 -14.22 8.13
N ILE A 223 -17.53 -13.05 7.52
CA ILE A 223 -18.81 -12.54 7.00
C ILE A 223 -18.84 -12.60 5.47
N PRO A 224 -20.01 -12.83 4.86
CA PRO A 224 -20.14 -12.95 3.42
C PRO A 224 -19.90 -11.62 2.72
N HIS A 225 -19.58 -11.69 1.43
CA HIS A 225 -19.30 -10.55 0.58
C HIS A 225 -20.39 -9.46 0.62
N ASP A 226 -21.66 -9.84 0.56
CA ASP A 226 -22.78 -8.89 0.54
C ASP A 226 -22.93 -8.15 1.88
N GLU A 227 -22.58 -8.78 2.99
CA GLU A 227 -22.59 -8.16 4.31
C GLU A 227 -21.46 -7.14 4.44
N ILE A 228 -20.25 -7.48 3.94
CA ILE A 228 -19.12 -6.53 3.87
C ILE A 228 -19.51 -5.31 3.02
N LYS A 229 -20.11 -5.54 1.85
CA LYS A 229 -20.58 -4.48 0.97
C LYS A 229 -21.58 -3.58 1.69
N SER A 230 -22.62 -4.17 2.30
CA SER A 230 -23.67 -3.42 3.01
C SER A 230 -23.11 -2.62 4.20
N PHE A 231 -22.10 -3.15 4.92
CA PHE A 231 -21.43 -2.46 6.00
C PHE A 231 -20.75 -1.17 5.51
N PHE A 232 -19.95 -1.26 4.46
CA PHE A 232 -19.25 -0.08 3.94
C PHE A 232 -20.18 0.92 3.24
N GLU A 233 -21.21 0.45 2.55
CA GLU A 233 -22.25 1.32 1.99
C GLU A 233 -22.98 2.10 3.09
N GLY A 234 -23.27 1.47 4.23
CA GLY A 234 -23.83 2.11 5.42
C GLY A 234 -22.91 3.16 6.04
N CYS A 235 -21.61 2.97 5.95
CA CYS A 235 -20.60 3.96 6.37
C CYS A 235 -20.45 5.13 5.36
N GLY A 236 -21.05 5.06 4.18
CA GLY A 236 -20.97 6.12 3.15
C GLY A 236 -19.89 5.88 2.10
N TRP A 237 -19.43 4.64 1.95
CA TRP A 237 -18.47 4.24 0.93
C TRP A 237 -19.16 3.51 -0.23
N LYS A 238 -18.48 3.47 -1.37
CA LYS A 238 -18.80 2.62 -2.51
C LYS A 238 -17.68 1.62 -2.69
N PRO A 239 -17.83 0.36 -2.18
CA PRO A 239 -16.77 -0.62 -2.21
C PRO A 239 -16.60 -1.26 -3.59
N TYR A 240 -15.37 -1.33 -4.07
CA TYR A 240 -14.91 -2.06 -5.23
C TYR A 240 -14.09 -3.28 -4.76
N PHE A 241 -14.37 -4.46 -5.31
CA PHE A 241 -13.70 -5.69 -4.89
C PHE A 241 -12.66 -6.12 -5.91
N VAL A 242 -11.44 -6.36 -5.42
CA VAL A 242 -10.32 -6.95 -6.16
C VAL A 242 -9.91 -8.20 -5.42
N GLU A 243 -10.26 -9.36 -5.95
CA GLU A 243 -10.13 -10.64 -5.25
C GLU A 243 -9.45 -11.70 -6.12
N GLY A 244 -8.54 -12.47 -5.53
CA GLY A 244 -7.84 -13.57 -6.18
C GLY A 244 -6.44 -13.83 -5.60
N ASP A 245 -5.71 -14.71 -6.30
CA ASP A 245 -4.39 -15.20 -5.92
C ASP A 245 -3.40 -15.27 -7.11
N ASP A 246 -3.89 -15.25 -8.36
CA ASP A 246 -3.02 -15.19 -9.52
C ASP A 246 -2.51 -13.77 -9.77
N PRO A 247 -1.18 -13.50 -9.66
CA PRO A 247 -0.65 -12.15 -9.73
C PRO A 247 -0.98 -11.40 -11.02
N MET A 248 -0.91 -12.07 -12.17
CA MET A 248 -1.13 -11.42 -13.47
C MET A 248 -2.58 -10.97 -13.62
N THR A 249 -3.52 -11.83 -13.22
CA THR A 249 -4.94 -11.51 -13.19
C THR A 249 -5.25 -10.39 -12.19
N MET A 250 -4.61 -10.43 -11.01
CA MET A 250 -4.81 -9.43 -9.97
C MET A 250 -4.27 -8.07 -10.40
N HIS A 251 -3.13 -7.99 -11.08
CA HIS A 251 -2.64 -6.72 -11.64
C HIS A 251 -3.63 -6.11 -12.65
N LYS A 252 -4.24 -6.91 -13.52
CA LYS A 252 -5.25 -6.42 -14.47
C LYS A 252 -6.47 -5.88 -13.74
N LYS A 253 -7.06 -6.67 -12.83
CA LYS A 253 -8.21 -6.26 -12.02
C LYS A 253 -7.93 -4.98 -11.21
N MET A 254 -6.79 -4.92 -10.56
CA MET A 254 -6.45 -3.76 -9.72
C MET A 254 -6.20 -2.51 -10.57
N ALA A 255 -5.62 -2.64 -11.75
CA ALA A 255 -5.43 -1.52 -12.65
C ALA A 255 -6.77 -0.95 -13.13
N GLU A 256 -7.70 -1.81 -13.56
CA GLU A 256 -9.05 -1.43 -13.97
C GLU A 256 -9.81 -0.75 -12.82
N THR A 257 -9.74 -1.35 -11.63
CA THR A 257 -10.41 -0.82 -10.44
C THR A 257 -9.81 0.51 -10.01
N MET A 258 -8.47 0.64 -9.99
CA MET A 258 -7.80 1.88 -9.60
C MET A 258 -8.16 3.01 -10.58
N ASP A 259 -8.18 2.74 -11.88
CA ASP A 259 -8.58 3.73 -12.88
C ASP A 259 -10.03 4.19 -12.66
N ALA A 260 -10.98 3.26 -12.49
CA ALA A 260 -12.37 3.59 -12.24
C ALA A 260 -12.55 4.41 -10.95
N VAL A 261 -11.84 4.06 -9.88
CA VAL A 261 -11.88 4.75 -8.59
C VAL A 261 -11.31 6.17 -8.69
N ILE A 262 -10.17 6.35 -9.37
CA ILE A 262 -9.57 7.68 -9.55
C ILE A 262 -10.45 8.58 -10.41
N GLU A 263 -11.01 8.04 -11.49
CA GLU A 263 -11.95 8.79 -12.34
C GLU A 263 -13.21 9.18 -11.57
N GLU A 264 -13.73 8.32 -10.70
CA GLU A 264 -14.87 8.63 -9.85
C GLU A 264 -14.53 9.72 -8.82
N ILE A 265 -13.37 9.65 -8.14
CA ILE A 265 -12.91 10.70 -7.22
C ILE A 265 -12.83 12.04 -7.95
N LYS A 266 -12.19 12.08 -9.12
CA LYS A 266 -12.08 13.30 -9.93
C LYS A 266 -13.45 13.84 -10.37
N ALA A 267 -14.39 12.96 -10.73
CA ALA A 267 -15.73 13.37 -11.11
C ALA A 267 -16.50 13.99 -9.93
N ILE A 268 -16.42 13.38 -8.74
CA ILE A 268 -17.00 13.90 -7.50
C ILE A 268 -16.44 15.29 -7.19
N GLN A 269 -15.12 15.43 -7.17
CA GLN A 269 -14.45 16.70 -6.85
C GLN A 269 -14.79 17.78 -7.90
N LYS A 270 -14.77 17.42 -9.18
CA LYS A 270 -15.11 18.34 -10.26
C LYS A 270 -16.55 18.83 -10.14
N HIS A 271 -17.51 17.94 -9.95
CA HIS A 271 -18.92 18.31 -9.79
C HIS A 271 -19.11 19.25 -8.59
N ALA A 272 -18.58 18.87 -7.42
CA ALA A 272 -18.71 19.69 -6.22
C ALA A 272 -18.12 21.10 -6.39
N ARG A 273 -16.98 21.23 -7.05
CA ARG A 273 -16.31 22.52 -7.26
C ARG A 273 -16.99 23.37 -8.33
N ASP A 274 -17.43 22.76 -9.42
CA ASP A 274 -18.13 23.49 -10.50
C ASP A 274 -19.50 24.05 -10.03
N GLU A 275 -20.24 23.23 -9.27
CA GLU A 275 -21.57 23.59 -8.76
C GLU A 275 -21.55 24.29 -7.39
N GLN A 276 -20.38 24.36 -6.75
CA GLN A 276 -20.22 24.80 -5.34
C GLN A 276 -21.12 24.00 -4.39
N ASP A 277 -21.27 22.71 -4.67
CA ASP A 277 -22.15 21.81 -3.95
C ASP A 277 -21.38 21.03 -2.85
N PRO A 278 -21.62 21.32 -1.57
CA PRO A 278 -21.01 20.60 -0.46
C PRO A 278 -21.73 19.29 -0.10
N GLU A 279 -22.67 18.81 -0.93
CA GLU A 279 -23.38 17.57 -0.65
C GLU A 279 -22.38 16.41 -0.51
N ARG A 280 -22.62 15.57 0.48
CA ARG A 280 -21.74 14.44 0.80
C ARG A 280 -21.87 13.34 -0.25
N PRO A 281 -20.83 13.09 -1.03
CA PRO A 281 -20.87 11.99 -1.98
C PRO A 281 -20.66 10.65 -1.27
N LYS A 282 -20.93 9.56 -1.96
CA LYS A 282 -20.40 8.25 -1.61
C LYS A 282 -19.01 8.10 -2.22
N TRP A 283 -17.99 8.20 -1.40
CA TRP A 283 -16.61 8.05 -1.85
C TRP A 283 -16.27 6.58 -2.18
N PRO A 284 -15.52 6.31 -3.24
CA PRO A 284 -15.08 4.97 -3.55
C PRO A 284 -14.04 4.45 -2.53
N MET A 285 -14.02 3.14 -2.34
CA MET A 285 -12.99 2.41 -1.62
C MET A 285 -12.70 1.08 -2.30
N ILE A 286 -11.54 0.48 -2.03
CA ILE A 286 -11.15 -0.82 -2.58
C ILE A 286 -11.09 -1.85 -1.46
N ILE A 287 -11.63 -3.05 -1.70
CA ILE A 287 -11.44 -4.22 -0.87
C ILE A 287 -10.53 -5.18 -1.63
N LEU A 288 -9.27 -5.22 -1.23
CA LEU A 288 -8.25 -6.08 -1.79
C LEU A 288 -8.20 -7.39 -1.00
N ARG A 289 -8.74 -8.47 -1.57
CA ARG A 289 -8.74 -9.78 -0.94
C ARG A 289 -7.73 -10.71 -1.56
N THR A 290 -6.72 -11.08 -0.78
CA THR A 290 -5.63 -11.98 -1.19
C THR A 290 -5.33 -12.99 -0.08
N PRO A 291 -4.67 -14.11 -0.37
CA PRO A 291 -4.10 -14.94 0.67
C PRO A 291 -3.09 -14.17 1.54
N LYS A 292 -3.02 -14.49 2.82
CA LYS A 292 -2.01 -13.91 3.71
C LYS A 292 -0.62 -14.34 3.28
N GLY A 293 0.30 -13.38 3.15
CA GLY A 293 1.66 -13.66 2.69
C GLY A 293 1.75 -14.05 1.21
N TRP A 294 0.79 -13.63 0.43
CA TRP A 294 0.63 -13.88 -1.00
C TRP A 294 1.90 -13.55 -1.81
N THR A 295 2.37 -14.52 -2.64
CA THR A 295 3.54 -14.39 -3.54
C THR A 295 3.34 -15.20 -4.81
#